data_934780564238c4c735b70c4de62230fd
#
_entry.id   934780564238c4c735b70c4de62230fd
#
_cell.length_a   1.000
_cell.length_b   1.000
_cell.length_c   1.000
_cell.angle_alpha   90.00
_cell.angle_beta   90.00
_cell.angle_gamma   90.00
#
_symmetry.space_group_name_H-M   'P 1'
#
loop_
_entity.id
_entity.type
_entity.pdbx_description
1 polymer ?
#
loop_
_entity_poly.entity_id
_entity_poly.type
_entity_poly.pdbx_seq_one_letter_code
_entity_poly.pdbx_strand_id
1 'polypeptide(L)'
;MENKRALDRRGFYIIAGICALLILFNSLEAAAKVKDVEMFNKWFQETYMGEQITESNFQEYIVGNMAEYFLKTAFPVSIALTAYFAIGKSRVFGAMVYVWLVISLGGFIYHLLQWDFYSIFYYIGIVLYIILIVKTYSIALLGTYNSSEGGD
;
A
#
# COMPACT_ATOMS: atom_id res chain seq x y z
N MET A 1 20.80 29.78 -10.22
CA MET A 1 19.43 29.24 -10.40
C MET A 1 19.23 28.12 -9.41
N GLU A 2 18.42 28.32 -8.40
CA GLU A 2 18.19 27.36 -7.32
C GLU A 2 17.38 26.18 -7.90
N ASN A 3 18.07 25.05 -8.13
CA ASN A 3 17.47 23.83 -8.66
C ASN A 3 16.56 23.25 -7.56
N LYS A 4 15.29 23.71 -7.53
CA LYS A 4 14.32 23.36 -6.49
C LYS A 4 13.95 21.89 -6.63
N ARG A 5 14.51 21.06 -5.74
CA ARG A 5 14.09 19.67 -5.54
C ARG A 5 12.64 19.68 -5.02
N ALA A 6 11.71 19.45 -5.90
CA ALA A 6 10.31 19.31 -5.55
C ALA A 6 9.71 18.17 -6.37
N LEU A 7 8.75 17.47 -5.80
CA LEU A 7 7.97 16.51 -6.54
C LEU A 7 7.25 17.26 -7.68
N ASP A 8 7.52 16.87 -8.92
CA ASP A 8 6.81 17.40 -10.07
C ASP A 8 5.38 16.81 -10.14
N ARG A 9 4.50 17.47 -10.85
CA ARG A 9 3.11 17.01 -10.99
C ARG A 9 3.01 15.63 -11.63
N ARG A 10 3.91 15.30 -12.57
CA ARG A 10 3.91 14.01 -13.25
C ARG A 10 4.31 12.89 -12.29
N GLY A 11 5.36 13.08 -11.49
CA GLY A 11 5.77 12.12 -10.47
C GLY A 11 4.67 11.87 -9.44
N PHE A 12 3.98 12.94 -9.01
CA PHE A 12 2.82 12.82 -8.12
C PHE A 12 1.71 11.96 -8.74
N TYR A 13 1.28 12.25 -9.99
CA TYR A 13 0.20 11.47 -10.61
C TYR A 13 0.55 9.99 -10.78
N ILE A 14 1.82 9.65 -11.03
CA ILE A 14 2.27 8.27 -11.12
C ILE A 14 2.14 7.58 -9.74
N ILE A 15 2.66 8.20 -8.66
CA ILE A 15 2.56 7.65 -7.31
C ILE A 15 1.09 7.52 -6.89
N ALA A 16 0.30 8.58 -7.06
CA ALA A 16 -1.12 8.57 -6.71
C ALA A 16 -1.90 7.52 -7.49
N GLY A 17 -1.59 7.33 -8.78
CA GLY A 17 -2.21 6.30 -9.62
C GLY A 17 -1.89 4.88 -9.11
N ILE A 18 -0.64 4.59 -8.75
CA ILE A 18 -0.26 3.28 -8.19
C ILE A 18 -0.97 3.07 -6.83
N CYS A 19 -1.00 4.08 -5.97
CA CYS A 19 -1.70 4.01 -4.69
C CYS A 19 -3.22 3.80 -4.88
N ALA A 20 -3.84 4.46 -5.85
CA ALA A 20 -5.25 4.27 -6.18
C ALA A 20 -5.54 2.83 -6.67
N LEU A 21 -4.65 2.25 -7.48
CA LEU A 21 -4.76 0.85 -7.90
C LEU A 21 -4.62 -0.11 -6.72
N LEU A 22 -3.68 0.12 -5.80
CA LEU A 22 -3.53 -0.68 -4.58
C LEU A 22 -4.82 -0.63 -3.75
N ILE A 23 -5.39 0.55 -3.53
CA ILE A 23 -6.65 0.71 -2.79
C ILE A 23 -7.80 -0.03 -3.50
N LEU A 24 -7.90 0.12 -4.82
CA LEU A 24 -8.94 -0.54 -5.62
C LEU A 24 -8.85 -2.07 -5.49
N PHE A 25 -7.67 -2.65 -5.69
CA PHE A 25 -7.51 -4.10 -5.62
C PHE A 25 -7.68 -4.64 -4.20
N ASN A 26 -7.24 -3.93 -3.16
CA ASN A 26 -7.52 -4.28 -1.77
C ASN A 26 -9.04 -4.24 -1.47
N SER A 27 -9.77 -3.27 -2.05
CA SER A 27 -11.23 -3.18 -1.90
C SER A 27 -11.94 -4.35 -2.58
N LEU A 28 -11.49 -4.74 -3.78
CA LEU A 28 -12.04 -5.89 -4.49
C LEU A 28 -11.75 -7.20 -3.77
N GLU A 29 -10.54 -7.36 -3.23
CA GLU A 29 -10.17 -8.52 -2.40
C GLU A 29 -11.06 -8.63 -1.16
N ALA A 30 -11.23 -7.54 -0.41
CA ALA A 30 -12.09 -7.53 0.77
C ALA A 30 -13.54 -7.86 0.43
N ALA A 31 -14.07 -7.30 -0.67
CA ALA A 31 -15.41 -7.60 -1.14
C ALA A 31 -15.59 -9.06 -1.58
N ALA A 32 -14.57 -9.66 -2.20
CA ALA A 32 -14.57 -11.08 -2.59
C ALA A 32 -14.54 -11.98 -1.34
N LYS A 33 -13.65 -11.73 -0.39
CA LYS A 33 -13.53 -12.51 0.85
C LYS A 33 -14.82 -12.52 1.67
N VAL A 34 -15.49 -11.38 1.82
CA VAL A 34 -16.75 -11.28 2.59
C VAL A 34 -17.89 -12.06 1.94
N LYS A 35 -17.88 -12.25 0.62
CA LYS A 35 -18.92 -13.01 -0.11
C LYS A 35 -18.62 -14.49 -0.25
N ASP A 36 -17.41 -14.92 0.05
CA ASP A 36 -16.96 -16.28 -0.15
C ASP A 36 -17.30 -17.14 1.08
N VAL A 37 -18.34 -17.97 0.91
CA VAL A 37 -18.84 -18.88 1.96
C VAL A 37 -17.81 -19.98 2.27
N GLU A 38 -17.01 -20.42 1.28
CA GLU A 38 -15.99 -21.45 1.50
C GLU A 38 -14.86 -20.90 2.37
N MET A 39 -14.42 -19.66 2.09
CA MET A 39 -13.43 -18.98 2.93
C MET A 39 -13.92 -18.78 4.37
N PHE A 40 -15.17 -18.39 4.54
CA PHE A 40 -15.77 -18.27 5.87
C PHE A 40 -15.78 -19.63 6.60
N ASN A 41 -16.23 -20.69 5.94
CA ASN A 41 -16.28 -22.02 6.54
C ASN A 41 -14.89 -22.54 6.93
N LYS A 42 -13.89 -22.30 6.08
CA LYS A 42 -12.49 -22.66 6.37
C LYS A 42 -11.97 -21.91 7.59
N TRP A 43 -12.13 -20.58 7.62
CA TRP A 43 -11.75 -19.75 8.75
C TRP A 43 -12.45 -20.19 10.04
N PHE A 44 -13.75 -20.51 9.97
CA PHE A 44 -14.53 -20.98 11.11
C PHE A 44 -14.00 -22.30 11.65
N GLN A 45 -13.71 -23.28 10.78
CA GLN A 45 -13.17 -24.57 11.19
C GLN A 45 -11.77 -24.45 11.82
N GLU A 46 -10.93 -23.54 11.32
CA GLU A 46 -9.60 -23.30 11.87
C GLU A 46 -9.64 -22.58 13.23
N THR A 47 -10.65 -21.75 13.46
CA THR A 47 -10.77 -20.90 14.67
C THR A 47 -11.59 -21.58 15.77
N TYR A 48 -12.66 -22.27 15.42
CA TYR A 48 -13.69 -22.78 16.36
C TYR A 48 -13.88 -24.30 16.24
N MET A 49 -12.85 -25.09 16.28
CA MET A 49 -12.81 -26.56 16.15
C MET A 49 -14.06 -27.27 16.68
N GLY A 50 -15.06 -27.51 15.84
CA GLY A 50 -16.24 -28.33 16.14
C GLY A 50 -17.42 -27.62 16.81
N GLU A 51 -17.40 -26.31 16.94
CA GLU A 51 -18.54 -25.52 17.40
C GLU A 51 -19.60 -25.35 16.31
N GLN A 52 -20.81 -24.93 16.69
CA GLN A 52 -21.86 -24.62 15.73
C GLN A 52 -21.72 -23.19 15.21
N ILE A 53 -21.91 -23.01 13.90
CA ILE A 53 -21.89 -21.68 13.28
C ILE A 53 -23.03 -20.84 13.84
N THR A 54 -22.70 -19.65 14.31
CA THR A 54 -23.64 -18.64 14.78
C THR A 54 -23.53 -17.38 13.93
N GLU A 55 -24.56 -16.52 13.99
CA GLU A 55 -24.52 -15.22 13.33
C GLU A 55 -23.37 -14.33 13.87
N SER A 56 -23.01 -14.47 15.13
CA SER A 56 -21.90 -13.76 15.77
C SER A 56 -20.55 -14.12 15.12
N ASN A 57 -20.34 -15.39 14.75
CA ASN A 57 -19.10 -15.83 14.09
C ASN A 57 -18.96 -15.21 12.70
N PHE A 58 -20.08 -15.08 11.98
CA PHE A 58 -20.05 -14.42 10.67
C PHE A 58 -19.73 -12.93 10.79
N GLN A 59 -20.29 -12.24 11.77
CA GLN A 59 -19.96 -10.84 12.03
C GLN A 59 -18.49 -10.65 12.40
N GLU A 60 -17.93 -11.54 13.24
CA GLU A 60 -16.51 -11.52 13.61
C GLU A 60 -15.60 -11.70 12.38
N TYR A 61 -15.94 -12.64 11.50
CA TYR A 61 -15.23 -12.83 10.24
C TYR A 61 -15.25 -11.57 9.37
N ILE A 62 -16.40 -10.91 9.23
CA ILE A 62 -16.52 -9.66 8.48
C ILE A 62 -15.66 -8.56 9.11
N VAL A 63 -15.73 -8.38 10.42
CA VAL A 63 -14.97 -7.36 11.15
C VAL A 63 -13.46 -7.59 10.99
N GLY A 64 -13.00 -8.84 11.07
CA GLY A 64 -11.61 -9.22 10.84
C GLY A 64 -11.12 -8.84 9.42
N ASN A 65 -11.90 -9.19 8.39
CA ASN A 65 -11.59 -8.84 7.00
C ASN A 65 -11.61 -7.31 6.76
N MET A 66 -12.52 -6.60 7.40
CA MET A 66 -12.55 -5.13 7.31
C MET A 66 -11.34 -4.50 8.01
N ALA A 67 -10.93 -4.99 9.17
CA ALA A 67 -9.72 -4.54 9.85
C ALA A 67 -8.46 -4.76 8.99
N GLU A 68 -8.33 -5.94 8.38
CA GLU A 68 -7.27 -6.24 7.41
C GLU A 68 -7.27 -5.26 6.22
N TYR A 69 -8.45 -5.01 5.64
CA TYR A 69 -8.62 -4.04 4.55
C TYR A 69 -8.17 -2.64 4.96
N PHE A 70 -8.57 -2.16 6.13
CA PHE A 70 -8.15 -0.84 6.61
C PHE A 70 -6.64 -0.75 6.79
N LEU A 71 -5.99 -1.77 7.34
CA LEU A 71 -4.54 -1.82 7.47
C LEU A 71 -3.85 -1.79 6.10
N LYS A 72 -4.27 -2.64 5.16
CA LYS A 72 -3.73 -2.67 3.79
C LYS A 72 -3.86 -1.31 3.08
N THR A 73 -4.98 -0.63 3.30
CA THR A 73 -5.30 0.63 2.65
C THR A 73 -4.60 1.82 3.29
N ALA A 74 -4.27 1.75 4.58
CA ALA A 74 -3.59 2.83 5.31
C ALA A 74 -2.22 3.18 4.70
N PHE A 75 -1.46 2.20 4.21
CA PHE A 75 -0.14 2.43 3.60
C PHE A 75 -0.24 3.28 2.32
N PRO A 76 -0.98 2.86 1.27
CA PRO A 76 -1.08 3.65 0.04
C PRO A 76 -1.77 5.00 0.25
N VAL A 77 -2.76 5.10 1.14
CA VAL A 77 -3.41 6.38 1.47
C VAL A 77 -2.40 7.34 2.10
N SER A 78 -1.59 6.89 3.06
CA SER A 78 -0.58 7.71 3.71
C SER A 78 0.45 8.24 2.71
N ILE A 79 0.89 7.41 1.75
CA ILE A 79 1.83 7.82 0.70
C ILE A 79 1.18 8.84 -0.22
N ALA A 80 -0.03 8.58 -0.73
CA ALA A 80 -0.73 9.50 -1.64
C ALA A 80 -1.00 10.85 -1.00
N LEU A 81 -1.43 10.87 0.27
CA LEU A 81 -1.72 12.10 1.02
C LEU A 81 -0.44 12.92 1.25
N THR A 82 0.62 12.28 1.72
CA THR A 82 1.89 12.98 1.97
C THR A 82 2.57 13.42 0.67
N ALA A 83 2.43 12.66 -0.44
CA ALA A 83 2.87 13.06 -1.76
C ALA A 83 2.15 14.32 -2.26
N TYR A 84 0.84 14.42 -2.02
CA TYR A 84 0.06 15.62 -2.34
C TYR A 84 0.60 16.86 -1.62
N PHE A 85 0.90 16.74 -0.32
CA PHE A 85 1.45 17.87 0.44
C PHE A 85 2.91 18.21 0.08
N ALA A 86 3.65 17.30 -0.55
CA ALA A 86 5.03 17.50 -0.98
C ALA A 86 5.16 18.22 -2.33
N ILE A 87 4.06 18.37 -3.10
CA ILE A 87 4.09 19.04 -4.41
C ILE A 87 4.61 20.48 -4.24
N GLY A 88 5.66 20.81 -4.99
CA GLY A 88 6.24 22.16 -5.01
C GLY A 88 7.03 22.57 -3.76
N LYS A 89 7.16 21.70 -2.75
CA LYS A 89 7.89 22.00 -1.49
C LYS A 89 9.28 21.34 -1.50
N SER A 90 10.31 22.11 -1.86
CA SER A 90 11.67 21.60 -1.97
C SER A 90 12.33 21.21 -0.64
N ARG A 91 12.07 21.95 0.44
CA ARG A 91 12.71 21.73 1.75
C ARG A 91 12.33 20.39 2.41
N VAL A 92 11.13 19.91 2.18
CA VAL A 92 10.57 18.73 2.85
C VAL A 92 10.71 17.47 2.00
N PHE A 93 10.96 17.67 0.70
CA PHE A 93 10.92 16.61 -0.31
C PHE A 93 11.91 15.46 -0.02
N GLY A 94 13.17 15.76 0.29
CA GLY A 94 14.18 14.73 0.54
C GLY A 94 13.81 13.79 1.69
N ALA A 95 13.38 14.34 2.84
CA ALA A 95 12.95 13.53 3.98
C ALA A 95 11.68 12.73 3.67
N MET A 96 10.72 13.33 2.96
CA MET A 96 9.46 12.66 2.60
C MET A 96 9.67 11.44 1.70
N VAL A 97 10.60 11.49 0.75
CA VAL A 97 10.89 10.36 -0.12
C VAL A 97 11.40 9.15 0.66
N TYR A 98 12.26 9.36 1.67
CA TYR A 98 12.67 8.28 2.57
C TYR A 98 11.49 7.73 3.40
N VAL A 99 10.61 8.58 3.89
CA VAL A 99 9.39 8.15 4.58
C VAL A 99 8.51 7.30 3.66
N TRP A 100 8.33 7.69 2.40
CA TRP A 100 7.57 6.90 1.43
C TRP A 100 8.21 5.54 1.16
N LEU A 101 9.53 5.47 1.07
CA LEU A 101 10.24 4.19 0.92
C LEU A 101 9.98 3.28 2.12
N VAL A 102 10.09 3.80 3.33
CA VAL A 102 9.84 3.03 4.56
C VAL A 102 8.39 2.55 4.62
N ILE A 103 7.42 3.42 4.33
CA ILE A 103 5.99 3.06 4.32
C ILE A 103 5.71 2.03 3.21
N SER A 104 6.29 2.20 2.01
CA SER A 104 6.11 1.25 0.91
C SER A 104 6.70 -0.12 1.22
N LEU A 105 7.89 -0.17 1.83
CA LEU A 105 8.51 -1.42 2.29
C LEU A 105 7.70 -2.06 3.40
N GLY A 106 7.22 -1.28 4.37
CA GLY A 106 6.36 -1.78 5.44
C GLY A 106 5.06 -2.39 4.90
N GLY A 107 4.39 -1.70 3.98
CA GLY A 107 3.20 -2.19 3.31
C GLY A 107 3.47 -3.45 2.46
N PHE A 108 4.59 -3.50 1.77
CA PHE A 108 5.03 -4.67 1.00
C PHE A 108 5.28 -5.88 1.91
N ILE A 109 6.04 -5.70 3.00
CA ILE A 109 6.30 -6.78 3.98
C ILE A 109 4.99 -7.25 4.61
N TYR A 110 4.12 -6.32 5.03
CA TYR A 110 2.81 -6.66 5.58
C TYR A 110 1.99 -7.50 4.60
N HIS A 111 2.00 -7.12 3.31
CA HIS A 111 1.30 -7.85 2.25
C HIS A 111 1.89 -9.25 2.03
N LEU A 112 3.22 -9.39 2.05
CA LEU A 112 3.89 -10.69 1.95
C LEU A 112 3.56 -11.63 3.11
N LEU A 113 3.45 -11.10 4.34
CA LEU A 113 3.16 -11.90 5.54
C LEU A 113 1.74 -12.48 5.57
N GLN A 114 0.85 -12.05 4.69
CA GLN A 114 -0.51 -12.59 4.63
C GLN A 114 -0.60 -13.97 3.98
N TRP A 115 0.45 -14.42 3.27
CA TRP A 115 0.59 -15.77 2.70
C TRP A 115 -0.62 -16.28 1.90
N ASP A 116 -1.38 -15.35 1.26
CA ASP A 116 -2.59 -15.68 0.50
C ASP A 116 -2.27 -16.11 -0.95
N PHE A 117 -1.53 -17.22 -1.09
CA PHE A 117 -1.04 -17.71 -2.38
C PHE A 117 -2.14 -18.12 -3.36
N TYR A 118 -3.37 -18.28 -2.92
CA TYR A 118 -4.49 -18.66 -3.76
C TYR A 118 -5.22 -17.45 -4.35
N SER A 119 -4.99 -16.26 -3.83
CA SER A 119 -5.62 -15.04 -4.28
C SER A 119 -4.83 -14.38 -5.42
N ILE A 120 -5.47 -14.11 -6.55
CA ILE A 120 -4.89 -13.31 -7.63
C ILE A 120 -4.55 -11.89 -7.16
N PHE A 121 -5.34 -11.34 -6.21
CA PHE A 121 -5.13 -10.01 -5.65
C PHE A 121 -3.82 -9.91 -4.88
N TYR A 122 -3.38 -11.01 -4.23
CA TYR A 122 -2.09 -11.11 -3.57
C TYR A 122 -0.93 -10.85 -4.53
N TYR A 123 -0.92 -11.48 -5.70
CA TYR A 123 0.14 -11.28 -6.70
C TYR A 123 0.09 -9.89 -7.34
N ILE A 124 -1.11 -9.37 -7.61
CA ILE A 124 -1.28 -8.00 -8.12
C ILE A 124 -0.74 -6.99 -7.10
N GLY A 125 -1.03 -7.17 -5.81
CA GLY A 125 -0.52 -6.33 -4.72
C GLY A 125 1.01 -6.34 -4.65
N ILE A 126 1.64 -7.51 -4.74
CA ILE A 126 3.12 -7.64 -4.78
C ILE A 126 3.70 -6.82 -5.93
N VAL A 127 3.17 -6.98 -7.15
CA VAL A 127 3.66 -6.27 -8.33
C VAL A 127 3.50 -4.75 -8.17
N LEU A 128 2.36 -4.29 -7.68
CA LEU A 128 2.10 -2.86 -7.47
C LEU A 128 3.03 -2.26 -6.39
N TYR A 129 3.28 -2.97 -5.29
CA TYR A 129 4.24 -2.51 -4.28
C TYR A 129 5.67 -2.44 -4.82
N ILE A 130 6.11 -3.42 -5.62
CA ILE A 130 7.42 -3.38 -6.28
C ILE A 130 7.53 -2.15 -7.19
N ILE A 131 6.50 -1.89 -8.02
CA ILE A 131 6.47 -0.71 -8.89
C ILE A 131 6.52 0.57 -8.06
N LEU A 132 5.78 0.65 -6.95
CA LEU A 132 5.76 1.80 -6.05
C LEU A 132 7.13 2.06 -5.44
N ILE A 133 7.81 1.02 -4.93
CA ILE A 133 9.15 1.10 -4.34
C ILE A 133 10.16 1.57 -5.39
N VAL A 134 10.18 0.96 -6.58
CA VAL A 134 11.09 1.33 -7.68
C VAL A 134 10.87 2.79 -8.11
N LYS A 135 9.63 3.23 -8.23
CA LYS A 135 9.31 4.63 -8.59
C LYS A 135 9.72 5.60 -7.50
N THR A 136 9.45 5.29 -6.25
CA THR A 136 9.85 6.14 -5.11
C THR A 136 11.38 6.22 -5.01
N TYR A 137 12.08 5.10 -5.20
CA TYR A 137 13.53 5.05 -5.21
C TYR A 137 14.13 5.84 -6.38
N SER A 138 13.56 5.75 -7.59
CA SER A 138 13.99 6.53 -8.75
C SER A 138 13.88 8.03 -8.51
N ILE A 139 12.81 8.47 -7.82
CA ILE A 139 12.63 9.87 -7.43
C ILE A 139 13.70 10.30 -6.40
N ALA A 140 14.06 9.42 -5.46
CA ALA A 140 15.13 9.66 -4.50
C ALA A 140 16.48 9.88 -5.18
N LEU A 141 16.85 9.00 -6.13
CA LEU A 141 18.10 9.07 -6.86
C LEU A 141 18.22 10.35 -7.70
N LEU A 142 17.18 10.71 -8.44
CA LEU A 142 17.16 11.94 -9.24
C LEU A 142 17.33 13.19 -8.36
N GLY A 143 16.76 13.17 -7.14
CA GLY A 143 16.96 14.22 -6.17
C GLY A 143 18.40 14.33 -5.63
N THR A 144 19.15 13.21 -5.59
CA THR A 144 20.54 13.17 -5.09
C THR A 144 21.54 13.59 -6.17
N TYR A 145 21.34 13.16 -7.42
CA TYR A 145 22.25 13.45 -8.54
C TYR A 145 22.38 14.95 -8.82
N ASN A 146 21.26 15.68 -8.83
CA ASN A 146 21.25 17.13 -9.01
C ASN A 146 21.90 17.94 -7.87
N SER A 147 22.32 17.29 -6.76
CA SER A 147 23.04 17.97 -5.67
C SER A 147 24.54 17.93 -5.83
N SER A 148 25.08 16.99 -6.59
CA SER A 148 26.53 16.85 -6.76
C SER A 148 27.09 17.76 -7.87
N GLU A 149 26.25 18.22 -8.79
CA GLU A 149 26.67 19.11 -9.89
C GLU A 149 26.61 20.61 -9.57
N GLY A 150 26.05 21.00 -8.44
CA GLY A 150 25.90 22.41 -8.01
C GLY A 150 26.93 22.86 -6.95
N GLY A 151 28.00 22.14 -6.75
CA GLY A 151 28.99 22.35 -5.68
C GLY A 151 30.39 22.78 -6.16
N ASP A 152 30.49 23.45 -7.32
CA ASP A 152 31.73 24.10 -7.79
C ASP A 152 31.54 25.62 -7.89
#